data_79d52cc4247666d7500a364dfdc5474b
#
_entry.id   79d52cc4247666d7500a364dfdc5474b
#
_cell.length_a   1.000
_cell.length_b   1.000
_cell.length_c   1.000
_cell.angle_alpha   90.00
_cell.angle_beta   90.00
_cell.angle_gamma   90.00
#
_symmetry.space_group_name_H-M   'P 1'
#
loop_
_entity.id
_entity.type
_entity.pdbx_description
1 polymer ?
#
loop_
_entity_poly.entity_id
_entity_poly.type
_entity_poly.pdbx_seq_one_letter_code
_entity_poly.pdbx_strand_id
1 'polypeptide(L)'
;MSEPPGRGRPEPIYTQVDDIEWTPVQRQRNADGSESVVRERWPIMRPDFLSAYVHYEPGMVVRRHGHRSNHVVFVLDGGSWLGERWCTPGTHVHVPLGAAFGPIIAGPEGATFWELSFGEFGGWGDEPELYEREIAARGVTPLPDPPLELADWFVDPRGDTGAVRATPRVPGLDEAITHVDELDREDAGPGIAATWPVRLPGFSSAYVRFDPGATAPSHGHHGLHVALVTSGGAHFGDRWCPAGTHVELPEGAAYGPIVAGDEGMEILGLTDGPSGTWSD
;
A
#
# COMPACT_ATOMS: atom_id res chain seq x y z
N MET A 1 -17.44 -6.20 -43.00
CA MET A 1 -16.53 -6.70 -42.00
C MET A 1 -17.30 -6.62 -40.69
N SER A 2 -17.71 -7.74 -40.13
CA SER A 2 -18.38 -7.79 -38.82
C SER A 2 -17.33 -7.45 -37.75
N GLU A 3 -17.63 -6.47 -36.90
CA GLU A 3 -16.87 -6.23 -35.69
C GLU A 3 -16.68 -7.55 -34.92
N PRO A 4 -15.49 -7.80 -34.34
CA PRO A 4 -15.31 -8.94 -33.47
C PRO A 4 -16.29 -8.81 -32.30
N PRO A 5 -16.85 -9.92 -31.75
CA PRO A 5 -17.75 -9.87 -30.62
C PRO A 5 -17.05 -9.12 -29.48
N GLY A 6 -17.71 -8.07 -28.98
CA GLY A 6 -17.18 -7.21 -27.96
C GLY A 6 -16.62 -8.03 -26.81
N ARG A 7 -15.36 -7.78 -26.45
CA ARG A 7 -14.84 -8.24 -25.14
C ARG A 7 -15.74 -7.63 -24.11
N GLY A 8 -16.38 -8.47 -23.29
CA GLY A 8 -17.17 -8.00 -22.16
C GLY A 8 -16.34 -7.00 -21.34
N ARG A 9 -16.99 -6.06 -20.71
CA ARG A 9 -16.35 -5.11 -19.81
C ARG A 9 -15.55 -5.90 -18.76
N PRO A 10 -14.31 -5.51 -18.40
CA PRO A 10 -13.59 -6.17 -17.34
C PRO A 10 -14.36 -6.07 -16.02
N GLU A 11 -14.22 -7.07 -15.17
CA GLU A 11 -14.91 -7.12 -13.87
C GLU A 11 -13.95 -6.76 -12.73
N PRO A 12 -14.47 -6.19 -11.63
CA PRO A 12 -13.70 -6.00 -10.42
C PRO A 12 -13.22 -7.33 -9.83
N ILE A 13 -12.00 -7.35 -9.30
CA ILE A 13 -11.44 -8.50 -8.59
C ILE A 13 -11.42 -8.19 -7.10
N TYR A 14 -12.00 -9.07 -6.30
CA TYR A 14 -12.09 -8.92 -4.85
C TYR A 14 -11.29 -10.01 -4.17
N THR A 15 -10.39 -9.63 -3.27
CA THR A 15 -9.57 -10.55 -2.49
C THR A 15 -9.72 -10.21 -1.01
N GLN A 16 -10.05 -11.19 -0.18
CA GLN A 16 -9.96 -11.01 1.26
C GLN A 16 -8.52 -11.25 1.68
N VAL A 17 -7.88 -10.25 2.28
CA VAL A 17 -6.44 -10.31 2.59
C VAL A 17 -6.14 -11.41 3.60
N ASP A 18 -7.07 -11.69 4.50
CA ASP A 18 -6.90 -12.75 5.50
C ASP A 18 -6.90 -14.17 4.92
N ASP A 19 -7.39 -14.35 3.68
CA ASP A 19 -7.32 -15.62 2.98
C ASP A 19 -5.92 -15.90 2.39
N ILE A 20 -5.01 -14.92 2.41
CA ILE A 20 -3.64 -15.05 1.89
C ILE A 20 -2.69 -15.37 3.05
N GLU A 21 -1.88 -16.41 2.89
CA GLU A 21 -0.89 -16.78 3.91
C GLU A 21 0.25 -15.75 4.02
N TRP A 22 0.75 -15.57 5.24
CA TRP A 22 1.90 -14.74 5.51
C TRP A 22 3.20 -15.42 5.08
N THR A 23 4.01 -14.73 4.30
CA THR A 23 5.33 -15.18 3.87
C THR A 23 6.41 -14.38 4.61
N PRO A 24 7.32 -15.03 5.36
CA PRO A 24 8.44 -14.34 5.98
C PRO A 24 9.45 -13.89 4.94
N VAL A 25 9.83 -12.61 4.98
CA VAL A 25 10.71 -12.00 3.95
C VAL A 25 12.01 -11.45 4.52
N GLN A 26 12.05 -11.07 5.79
CA GLN A 26 13.26 -10.55 6.45
C GLN A 26 13.27 -10.95 7.91
N ARG A 27 14.46 -11.14 8.50
CA ARG A 27 14.62 -11.50 9.92
C ARG A 27 15.77 -10.75 10.57
N GLN A 28 15.64 -10.54 11.88
CA GLN A 28 16.70 -10.03 12.73
C GLN A 28 16.70 -10.74 14.08
N ARG A 29 17.83 -10.68 14.76
CA ARG A 29 17.94 -11.04 16.17
C ARG A 29 18.02 -9.77 17.01
N ASN A 30 17.18 -9.69 18.03
CA ASN A 30 17.12 -8.58 18.96
C ASN A 30 18.16 -8.72 20.08
N ALA A 31 18.40 -7.63 20.83
CA ALA A 31 19.38 -7.61 21.92
C ALA A 31 19.09 -8.62 23.04
N ASP A 32 17.84 -8.95 23.27
CA ASP A 32 17.39 -9.94 24.26
C ASP A 32 17.51 -11.41 23.77
N GLY A 33 17.95 -11.61 22.52
CA GLY A 33 18.08 -12.90 21.88
C GLY A 33 16.83 -13.40 21.16
N SER A 34 15.70 -12.70 21.27
CA SER A 34 14.50 -12.98 20.46
C SER A 34 14.73 -12.67 18.99
N GLU A 35 13.86 -13.17 18.12
CA GLU A 35 13.86 -12.83 16.69
C GLU A 35 12.62 -12.02 16.34
N SER A 36 12.79 -11.03 15.47
CA SER A 36 11.70 -10.33 14.81
C SER A 36 11.73 -10.60 13.30
N VAL A 37 10.56 -10.68 12.71
CA VAL A 37 10.36 -11.06 11.31
C VAL A 37 9.48 -10.03 10.60
N VAL A 38 9.84 -9.69 9.35
CA VAL A 38 8.91 -9.06 8.41
C VAL A 38 8.20 -10.16 7.65
N ARG A 39 6.87 -10.06 7.56
CA ARG A 39 6.02 -10.96 6.77
C ARG A 39 5.20 -10.17 5.79
N GLU A 40 4.98 -10.76 4.63
CA GLU A 40 4.18 -10.15 3.57
C GLU A 40 3.07 -11.07 3.09
N ARG A 41 1.98 -10.46 2.62
CA ARG A 41 0.89 -11.07 1.84
C ARG A 41 0.74 -10.24 0.58
N TRP A 42 0.59 -10.88 -0.57
CA TRP A 42 0.52 -10.21 -1.86
C TRP A 42 -0.83 -10.43 -2.54
N PRO A 43 -1.84 -9.55 -2.34
CA PRO A 43 -3.08 -9.56 -3.12
C PRO A 43 -2.83 -9.47 -4.62
N ILE A 44 -1.84 -8.65 -5.02
CA ILE A 44 -1.42 -8.51 -6.41
C ILE A 44 0.11 -8.53 -6.47
N MET A 45 0.65 -9.34 -7.38
CA MET A 45 2.06 -9.36 -7.72
C MET A 45 2.20 -9.46 -9.24
N ARG A 46 2.54 -8.34 -9.88
CA ARG A 46 2.78 -8.24 -11.34
C ARG A 46 4.04 -7.43 -11.60
N PRO A 47 4.66 -7.55 -12.80
CA PRO A 47 5.90 -6.82 -13.12
C PRO A 47 5.78 -5.30 -13.03
N ASP A 48 4.60 -4.77 -13.25
CA ASP A 48 4.28 -3.34 -13.33
C ASP A 48 3.42 -2.84 -12.15
N PHE A 49 3.04 -3.73 -11.25
CA PHE A 49 2.22 -3.37 -10.09
C PHE A 49 2.34 -4.40 -8.95
N LEU A 50 2.59 -3.90 -7.76
CA LEU A 50 2.55 -4.69 -6.52
C LEU A 50 1.56 -4.08 -5.53
N SER A 51 0.76 -4.94 -4.90
CA SER A 51 0.05 -4.64 -3.67
C SER A 51 0.43 -5.65 -2.62
N ALA A 52 0.94 -5.18 -1.50
CA ALA A 52 1.43 -6.00 -0.39
C ALA A 52 0.86 -5.54 0.95
N TYR A 53 0.50 -6.47 1.80
CA TYR A 53 0.40 -6.25 3.24
C TYR A 53 1.72 -6.66 3.85
N VAL A 54 2.28 -5.78 4.66
CA VAL A 54 3.58 -5.98 5.28
C VAL A 54 3.42 -5.83 6.79
N HIS A 55 3.72 -6.90 7.50
CA HIS A 55 3.73 -6.90 8.96
C HIS A 55 5.16 -6.91 9.48
N TYR A 56 5.48 -5.90 10.25
CA TYR A 56 6.76 -5.72 10.95
C TYR A 56 6.57 -6.11 12.42
N GLU A 57 7.21 -7.19 12.86
CA GLU A 57 7.18 -7.57 14.28
C GLU A 57 7.87 -6.52 15.17
N PRO A 58 7.55 -6.50 16.49
CA PRO A 58 8.10 -5.52 17.42
C PRO A 58 9.61 -5.35 17.30
N GLY A 59 10.06 -4.10 17.25
CA GLY A 59 11.48 -3.74 17.21
C GLY A 59 12.19 -4.03 15.89
N MET A 60 11.50 -4.49 14.86
CA MET A 60 12.08 -4.70 13.54
C MET A 60 12.66 -3.41 12.98
N VAL A 61 13.89 -3.49 12.44
CA VAL A 61 14.60 -2.37 11.83
C VAL A 61 14.83 -2.68 10.36
N VAL A 62 14.28 -1.83 9.47
CA VAL A 62 14.49 -1.93 8.03
C VAL A 62 15.24 -0.71 7.54
N ARG A 63 16.17 -0.91 6.61
CA ARG A 63 17.00 0.16 6.03
C ARG A 63 16.16 1.23 5.35
N ARG A 64 16.71 2.45 5.24
CA ARG A 64 16.19 3.46 4.33
C ARG A 64 16.35 2.97 2.90
N HIS A 65 15.26 3.03 2.12
CA HIS A 65 15.25 2.52 0.76
C HIS A 65 14.22 3.23 -0.10
N GLY A 66 14.32 3.07 -1.41
CA GLY A 66 13.36 3.53 -2.38
C GLY A 66 13.02 2.44 -3.38
N HIS A 67 11.95 2.66 -4.14
CA HIS A 67 11.48 1.77 -5.20
C HIS A 67 11.56 2.43 -6.58
N ARG A 68 11.56 1.61 -7.65
CA ARG A 68 11.57 2.10 -9.04
C ARG A 68 10.17 2.41 -9.55
N SER A 69 9.33 2.89 -8.67
CA SER A 69 7.93 3.19 -8.93
C SER A 69 7.47 4.33 -8.03
N ASN A 70 6.31 4.90 -8.32
CA ASN A 70 5.57 5.59 -7.28
C ASN A 70 5.13 4.56 -6.25
N HIS A 71 5.50 4.79 -5.00
CA HIS A 71 5.21 3.88 -3.90
C HIS A 71 4.34 4.59 -2.87
N VAL A 72 3.34 3.88 -2.37
CA VAL A 72 2.47 4.35 -1.29
C VAL A 72 2.52 3.35 -0.16
N VAL A 73 2.64 3.87 1.05
CA VAL A 73 2.52 3.10 2.30
C VAL A 73 1.36 3.68 3.10
N PHE A 74 0.50 2.82 3.61
CA PHE A 74 -0.56 3.19 4.53
C PHE A 74 -0.49 2.35 5.80
N VAL A 75 -0.40 3.01 6.95
CA VAL A 75 -0.33 2.32 8.25
C VAL A 75 -1.73 1.86 8.63
N LEU A 76 -1.90 0.54 8.78
CA LEU A 76 -3.17 -0.10 9.12
C LEU A 76 -3.31 -0.39 10.61
N ASP A 77 -2.22 -0.81 11.25
CA ASP A 77 -2.23 -1.23 12.66
C ASP A 77 -0.85 -1.03 13.30
N GLY A 78 -0.83 -0.91 14.65
CA GLY A 78 0.37 -0.70 15.42
C GLY A 78 0.99 0.67 15.21
N GLY A 79 2.31 0.73 15.13
CA GLY A 79 3.02 1.98 14.88
C GLY A 79 4.50 1.77 14.58
N SER A 80 5.07 2.72 13.86
CA SER A 80 6.45 2.67 13.38
C SER A 80 7.07 4.05 13.26
N TRP A 81 8.35 4.15 13.51
CA TRP A 81 9.14 5.29 13.05
C TRP A 81 9.46 5.11 11.56
N LEU A 82 9.18 6.14 10.78
CA LEU A 82 9.65 6.31 9.41
C LEU A 82 10.62 7.50 9.40
N GLY A 83 11.91 7.21 9.38
CA GLY A 83 12.91 8.23 9.69
C GLY A 83 12.69 8.78 11.10
N GLU A 84 12.45 10.10 11.20
CA GLU A 84 12.22 10.79 12.47
C GLU A 84 10.74 10.94 12.84
N ARG A 85 9.81 10.49 11.99
CA ARG A 85 8.36 10.64 12.21
C ARG A 85 7.75 9.35 12.75
N TRP A 86 7.05 9.46 13.90
CA TRP A 86 6.20 8.38 14.40
C TRP A 86 4.91 8.32 13.60
N CYS A 87 4.62 7.16 13.03
CA CYS A 87 3.49 6.88 12.15
C CYS A 87 2.55 5.88 12.84
N THR A 88 1.26 6.21 12.85
CA THR A 88 0.17 5.42 13.45
C THR A 88 -0.87 5.06 12.40
N PRO A 89 -1.87 4.20 12.70
CA PRO A 89 -2.96 3.90 11.79
C PRO A 89 -3.60 5.16 11.21
N GLY A 90 -3.80 5.19 9.88
CA GLY A 90 -4.23 6.37 9.15
C GLY A 90 -3.09 7.24 8.59
N THR A 91 -1.83 6.95 8.92
CA THR A 91 -0.70 7.62 8.26
C THR A 91 -0.56 7.11 6.83
N HIS A 92 -0.52 8.05 5.90
CA HIS A 92 -0.29 7.83 4.47
C HIS A 92 1.09 8.38 4.09
N VAL A 93 1.89 7.58 3.41
CA VAL A 93 3.22 7.96 2.91
C VAL A 93 3.22 7.83 1.40
N HIS A 94 3.47 8.91 0.69
CA HIS A 94 3.75 8.89 -0.74
C HIS A 94 5.24 9.01 -0.97
N VAL A 95 5.82 8.03 -1.62
CA VAL A 95 7.24 7.96 -2.01
C VAL A 95 7.30 8.06 -3.53
N PRO A 96 7.53 9.26 -4.09
CA PRO A 96 7.66 9.42 -5.54
C PRO A 96 8.83 8.61 -6.09
N LEU A 97 8.77 8.24 -7.38
CA LEU A 97 9.89 7.63 -8.08
C LEU A 97 11.17 8.46 -7.89
N GLY A 98 12.21 7.84 -7.35
CA GLY A 98 13.50 8.51 -7.05
C GLY A 98 13.61 9.08 -5.63
N ALA A 99 12.56 9.01 -4.82
CA ALA A 99 12.61 9.26 -3.39
C ALA A 99 12.93 7.98 -2.61
N ALA A 100 13.39 8.14 -1.36
CA ALA A 100 13.59 7.04 -0.42
C ALA A 100 12.86 7.34 0.88
N PHE A 101 12.47 6.32 1.63
CA PHE A 101 11.80 6.45 2.91
C PHE A 101 12.41 5.53 3.98
N GLY A 102 12.14 5.81 5.24
CA GLY A 102 12.74 5.11 6.36
C GLY A 102 14.03 5.78 6.90
N PRO A 103 14.84 5.11 7.75
CA PRO A 103 14.67 3.71 8.16
C PRO A 103 13.30 3.47 8.80
N ILE A 104 12.79 2.24 8.66
CA ILE A 104 11.55 1.83 9.32
C ILE A 104 11.94 1.14 10.62
N ILE A 105 11.33 1.57 11.73
CA ILE A 105 11.57 0.95 13.04
C ILE A 105 10.22 0.68 13.66
N ALA A 106 9.82 -0.59 13.69
CA ALA A 106 8.56 -1.01 14.27
C ALA A 106 8.51 -0.74 15.77
N GLY A 107 7.37 -0.27 16.23
CA GLY A 107 7.11 -0.01 17.63
C GLY A 107 7.00 -1.27 18.49
N PRO A 108 6.69 -1.12 19.79
CA PRO A 108 6.64 -2.23 20.73
C PRO A 108 5.52 -3.25 20.44
N GLU A 109 4.51 -2.87 19.68
CA GLU A 109 3.41 -3.73 19.26
C GLU A 109 3.55 -4.19 17.79
N GLY A 110 4.65 -3.80 17.13
CA GLY A 110 4.82 -4.00 15.70
C GLY A 110 4.06 -2.96 14.89
N ALA A 111 3.99 -3.19 13.58
CA ALA A 111 3.20 -2.37 12.65
C ALA A 111 2.75 -3.20 11.45
N THR A 112 1.56 -2.92 10.94
CA THR A 112 1.06 -3.49 9.68
C THR A 112 0.81 -2.38 8.69
N PHE A 113 1.40 -2.51 7.52
CA PHE A 113 1.26 -1.56 6.41
C PHE A 113 0.53 -2.19 5.25
N TRP A 114 -0.17 -1.38 4.48
CA TRP A 114 -0.53 -1.67 3.10
C TRP A 114 0.40 -0.89 2.19
N GLU A 115 1.13 -1.59 1.34
CA GLU A 115 2.14 -1.03 0.45
C GLU A 115 1.78 -1.29 -1.00
N LEU A 116 1.89 -0.25 -1.84
CA LEU A 116 1.59 -0.32 -3.26
C LEU A 116 2.71 0.31 -4.06
N SER A 117 3.16 -0.40 -5.09
CA SER A 117 4.13 0.08 -6.06
C SER A 117 3.53 0.12 -7.45
N PHE A 118 3.41 1.32 -8.02
CA PHE A 118 2.92 1.55 -9.37
C PHE A 118 4.11 1.73 -10.33
N GLY A 119 4.52 0.63 -10.95
CA GLY A 119 5.69 0.52 -11.81
C GLY A 119 6.54 -0.69 -11.45
N GLU A 120 7.77 -0.71 -11.94
CA GLU A 120 8.70 -1.80 -11.68
C GLU A 120 9.02 -1.88 -10.17
N PHE A 121 8.72 -3.04 -9.57
CA PHE A 121 9.06 -3.30 -8.18
C PHE A 121 10.51 -3.74 -8.08
N GLY A 122 11.39 -2.78 -7.88
CA GLY A 122 12.80 -2.99 -7.58
C GLY A 122 13.21 -1.96 -6.54
N GLY A 123 13.98 -2.37 -5.54
CA GLY A 123 14.44 -1.51 -4.48
C GLY A 123 15.90 -1.07 -4.65
N TRP A 124 16.27 0.01 -4.01
CA TRP A 124 17.65 0.47 -3.83
C TRP A 124 17.81 1.03 -2.41
N GLY A 125 18.98 0.78 -1.81
CA GLY A 125 19.29 1.30 -0.48
C GLY A 125 19.76 2.76 -0.54
N ASP A 126 19.42 3.51 0.51
CA ASP A 126 19.84 4.90 0.71
C ASP A 126 20.42 5.06 2.11
N GLU A 127 21.42 5.91 2.26
CA GLU A 127 22.06 6.27 3.53
C GLU A 127 22.32 5.05 4.45
N PRO A 128 23.15 4.08 4.04
CA PRO A 128 23.36 2.83 4.80
C PRO A 128 23.87 3.06 6.22
N GLU A 129 24.58 4.17 6.49
CA GLU A 129 25.06 4.56 7.81
C GLU A 129 23.91 4.83 8.81
N LEU A 130 22.72 5.24 8.35
CA LEU A 130 21.54 5.37 9.21
C LEU A 130 21.13 4.00 9.74
N TYR A 131 21.07 3.00 8.86
CA TYR A 131 20.74 1.63 9.24
C TYR A 131 21.75 1.06 10.22
N GLU A 132 23.05 1.19 9.91
CA GLU A 132 24.13 0.72 10.78
C GLU A 132 24.06 1.35 12.19
N ARG A 133 23.75 2.63 12.25
CA ARG A 133 23.57 3.34 13.52
C ARG A 133 22.36 2.78 14.29
N GLU A 134 21.23 2.57 13.64
CA GLU A 134 20.01 2.11 14.29
C GLU A 134 20.13 0.68 14.82
N ILE A 135 20.71 -0.25 14.04
CA ILE A 135 20.94 -1.63 14.51
C ILE A 135 21.96 -1.67 15.66
N ALA A 136 23.03 -0.87 15.60
CA ALA A 136 24.01 -0.77 16.66
C ALA A 136 23.41 -0.22 17.95
N ALA A 137 22.63 0.87 17.88
CA ALA A 137 21.98 1.50 19.03
C ALA A 137 21.00 0.58 19.73
N ARG A 138 20.35 -0.34 19.01
CA ARG A 138 19.36 -1.29 19.53
C ARG A 138 19.94 -2.68 19.84
N GLY A 139 21.21 -2.92 19.53
CA GLY A 139 21.83 -4.23 19.67
C GLY A 139 21.21 -5.31 18.75
N VAL A 140 20.70 -4.90 17.63
CA VAL A 140 20.06 -5.78 16.64
C VAL A 140 21.11 -6.37 15.71
N THR A 141 20.93 -7.62 15.30
CA THR A 141 21.76 -8.30 14.31
C THR A 141 20.90 -8.81 13.18
N PRO A 142 21.10 -8.32 11.93
CA PRO A 142 20.42 -8.89 10.76
C PRO A 142 20.73 -10.38 10.62
N LEU A 143 19.71 -11.15 10.27
CA LEU A 143 19.84 -12.58 9.98
C LEU A 143 19.72 -12.81 8.46
N PRO A 144 20.20 -13.95 7.95
CA PRO A 144 19.95 -14.33 6.55
C PRO A 144 18.46 -14.34 6.25
N ASP A 145 18.07 -13.69 5.15
CA ASP A 145 16.69 -13.67 4.73
C ASP A 145 16.18 -15.07 4.39
N PRO A 146 14.91 -15.38 4.66
CA PRO A 146 14.29 -16.61 4.22
C PRO A 146 14.33 -16.72 2.68
N PRO A 147 14.51 -17.93 2.13
CA PRO A 147 14.37 -18.10 0.69
C PRO A 147 12.94 -17.78 0.26
N LEU A 148 12.79 -17.07 -0.86
CA LEU A 148 11.49 -16.79 -1.47
C LEU A 148 11.40 -17.54 -2.80
N GLU A 149 10.31 -18.27 -2.99
CA GLU A 149 9.92 -18.80 -4.29
C GLU A 149 9.11 -17.71 -5.02
N LEU A 150 9.82 -16.83 -5.70
CA LEU A 150 9.23 -15.73 -6.45
C LEU A 150 9.18 -16.09 -7.94
N ALA A 151 8.26 -15.47 -8.67
CA ALA A 151 8.21 -15.60 -10.11
C ALA A 151 9.53 -15.11 -10.76
N ASP A 152 9.95 -15.71 -11.86
CA ASP A 152 11.24 -15.42 -12.53
C ASP A 152 11.42 -13.93 -12.92
N TRP A 153 10.30 -13.20 -13.08
CA TRP A 153 10.33 -11.77 -13.40
C TRP A 153 10.48 -10.87 -12.16
N PHE A 154 10.30 -11.42 -10.96
CA PHE A 154 10.36 -10.64 -9.74
C PHE A 154 11.81 -10.39 -9.36
N VAL A 155 12.22 -9.13 -9.35
CA VAL A 155 13.52 -8.72 -8.84
C VAL A 155 13.39 -8.53 -7.34
N ASP A 156 13.99 -9.43 -6.56
CA ASP A 156 13.97 -9.35 -5.10
C ASP A 156 14.57 -8.00 -4.64
N PRO A 157 13.78 -7.10 -4.05
CA PRO A 157 14.25 -5.78 -3.65
C PRO A 157 15.29 -5.83 -2.51
N ARG A 158 15.40 -6.97 -1.81
CA ARG A 158 16.36 -7.20 -0.73
C ARG A 158 17.76 -7.50 -1.24
N GLY A 159 17.85 -8.02 -2.47
CA GLY A 159 19.11 -8.39 -3.08
C GLY A 159 19.84 -7.18 -3.63
N ASP A 160 21.10 -6.98 -3.21
CA ASP A 160 22.04 -6.16 -3.95
C ASP A 160 22.50 -6.99 -5.16
N THR A 161 21.61 -7.19 -6.11
CA THR A 161 21.89 -8.02 -7.28
C THR A 161 22.73 -7.28 -8.30
N GLY A 162 23.67 -6.43 -7.96
CA GLY A 162 24.65 -5.80 -8.86
C GLY A 162 24.20 -5.45 -10.30
N ALA A 163 23.06 -6.01 -10.70
CA ALA A 163 22.36 -5.79 -11.96
C ALA A 163 21.26 -4.73 -11.83
N VAL A 164 21.04 -4.20 -10.64
CA VAL A 164 20.08 -3.16 -10.39
C VAL A 164 20.53 -1.90 -11.12
N ARG A 165 19.87 -1.61 -12.23
CA ARG A 165 19.98 -0.30 -12.87
C ARG A 165 19.67 0.73 -11.81
N ALA A 166 20.69 1.39 -11.28
CA ALA A 166 20.52 2.43 -10.30
C ALA A 166 19.50 3.44 -10.82
N THR A 167 18.31 3.48 -10.22
CA THR A 167 17.50 4.68 -10.31
C THR A 167 18.17 5.62 -9.31
N PRO A 168 18.90 6.62 -9.76
CA PRO A 168 19.58 7.49 -8.82
C PRO A 168 18.51 8.19 -7.98
N ARG A 169 18.74 8.25 -6.68
CA ARG A 169 17.99 9.16 -5.81
C ARG A 169 17.99 10.55 -6.46
N VAL A 170 16.82 11.16 -6.55
CA VAL A 170 16.69 12.54 -6.99
C VAL A 170 16.99 13.43 -5.77
N PRO A 171 18.10 14.21 -5.76
CA PRO A 171 18.43 15.05 -4.62
C PRO A 171 17.30 16.03 -4.28
N GLY A 172 16.90 16.07 -3.01
CA GLY A 172 15.83 16.96 -2.55
C GLY A 172 14.41 16.47 -2.85
N LEU A 173 14.27 15.26 -3.37
CA LEU A 173 12.99 14.60 -3.48
C LEU A 173 12.85 13.62 -2.31
N ASP A 174 11.93 13.91 -1.41
CA ASP A 174 11.67 13.12 -0.21
C ASP A 174 10.24 12.57 -0.22
N GLU A 175 9.99 11.63 0.67
CA GLU A 175 8.66 11.12 0.94
C GLU A 175 7.75 12.21 1.52
N ALA A 176 6.46 12.16 1.17
CA ALA A 176 5.43 12.98 1.78
C ALA A 176 4.65 12.13 2.79
N ILE A 177 4.71 12.48 4.06
CA ILE A 177 4.03 11.79 5.15
C ILE A 177 2.90 12.67 5.67
N THR A 178 1.66 12.18 5.60
CA THR A 178 0.46 12.85 6.08
C THR A 178 -0.39 11.89 6.90
N HIS A 179 -1.20 12.41 7.83
CA HIS A 179 -2.24 11.61 8.49
C HIS A 179 -3.59 11.99 7.91
N VAL A 180 -4.45 11.02 7.60
CA VAL A 180 -5.75 11.29 6.93
C VAL A 180 -6.67 12.18 7.77
N ASP A 181 -6.52 12.21 9.09
CA ASP A 181 -7.29 13.10 9.96
C ASP A 181 -6.76 14.53 10.03
N GLU A 182 -5.54 14.78 9.55
CA GLU A 182 -4.93 16.12 9.46
C GLU A 182 -5.34 16.85 8.17
N LEU A 183 -5.96 16.15 7.23
CA LEU A 183 -6.34 16.67 5.92
C LEU A 183 -7.79 17.19 5.93
N ASP A 184 -8.04 18.20 5.11
CA ASP A 184 -9.38 18.70 4.89
C ASP A 184 -10.28 17.61 4.29
N ARG A 185 -11.52 17.55 4.79
CA ARG A 185 -12.55 16.65 4.26
C ARG A 185 -13.39 17.38 3.23
N GLU A 186 -13.52 16.77 2.07
CA GLU A 186 -14.38 17.24 0.99
C GLU A 186 -15.70 16.44 1.01
N ASP A 187 -16.82 17.12 0.78
CA ASP A 187 -18.11 16.46 0.56
C ASP A 187 -18.07 15.69 -0.78
N ALA A 188 -18.27 14.39 -0.73
CA ALA A 188 -18.29 13.50 -1.88
C ALA A 188 -19.71 12.95 -2.17
N GLY A 189 -20.71 13.41 -1.41
CA GLY A 189 -22.11 13.02 -1.54
C GLY A 189 -22.79 12.82 -0.19
N PRO A 190 -24.09 12.58 -0.16
CA PRO A 190 -24.84 12.41 1.08
C PRO A 190 -24.26 11.32 1.98
N GLY A 191 -23.73 11.70 3.14
CA GLY A 191 -23.07 10.80 4.10
C GLY A 191 -21.71 10.25 3.60
N ILE A 192 -21.08 10.91 2.63
CA ILE A 192 -19.77 10.50 2.09
C ILE A 192 -18.81 11.68 2.17
N ALA A 193 -17.65 11.45 2.79
CA ALA A 193 -16.59 12.44 2.88
C ALA A 193 -15.26 11.83 2.39
N ALA A 194 -14.50 12.60 1.61
CA ALA A 194 -13.20 12.21 1.10
C ALA A 194 -12.09 13.12 1.60
N THR A 195 -10.93 12.55 1.90
CA THR A 195 -9.67 13.26 2.06
C THR A 195 -8.69 12.79 0.99
N TRP A 196 -7.79 13.66 0.57
CA TRP A 196 -6.89 13.39 -0.55
C TRP A 196 -5.42 13.50 -0.12
N PRO A 197 -4.81 12.43 0.38
CA PRO A 197 -3.38 12.44 0.67
C PRO A 197 -2.52 12.77 -0.54
N VAL A 198 -2.94 12.33 -1.74
CA VAL A 198 -2.28 12.65 -3.01
C VAL A 198 -3.33 12.98 -4.07
N ARG A 199 -3.13 14.09 -4.79
CA ARG A 199 -3.96 14.46 -5.95
C ARG A 199 -3.06 15.05 -7.04
N LEU A 200 -2.55 14.22 -7.91
CA LEU A 200 -1.69 14.58 -9.04
C LEU A 200 -2.40 14.27 -10.35
N PRO A 201 -2.02 14.88 -11.50
CA PRO A 201 -2.68 14.66 -12.78
C PRO A 201 -2.74 13.21 -13.26
N GLY A 202 -1.75 12.40 -12.91
CA GLY A 202 -1.65 10.99 -13.32
C GLY A 202 -1.66 10.00 -12.16
N PHE A 203 -1.89 10.47 -10.93
CA PHE A 203 -1.89 9.62 -9.76
C PHE A 203 -2.68 10.26 -8.62
N SER A 204 -3.56 9.50 -8.00
CA SER A 204 -4.31 9.98 -6.85
C SER A 204 -4.53 8.91 -5.78
N SER A 205 -4.62 9.38 -4.54
CA SER A 205 -4.99 8.57 -3.38
C SER A 205 -6.10 9.31 -2.62
N ALA A 206 -7.19 8.62 -2.34
CA ALA A 206 -8.34 9.15 -1.62
C ALA A 206 -8.71 8.22 -0.46
N TYR A 207 -8.84 8.79 0.74
CA TYR A 207 -9.41 8.10 1.89
C TYR A 207 -10.86 8.55 2.05
N VAL A 208 -11.80 7.62 1.87
CA VAL A 208 -13.23 7.92 1.79
C VAL A 208 -13.95 7.26 2.95
N ARG A 209 -14.78 8.05 3.63
CA ARG A 209 -15.64 7.63 4.74
C ARG A 209 -17.09 7.66 4.30
N PHE A 210 -17.79 6.57 4.55
CA PHE A 210 -19.20 6.40 4.34
C PHE A 210 -19.90 6.28 5.68
N ASP A 211 -20.85 7.16 5.95
CA ASP A 211 -21.74 7.00 7.09
C ASP A 211 -22.59 5.72 6.95
N PRO A 212 -23.14 5.18 8.06
CA PRO A 212 -24.03 4.04 8.00
C PRO A 212 -25.15 4.22 6.98
N GLY A 213 -25.30 3.26 6.06
CA GLY A 213 -26.30 3.27 5.00
C GLY A 213 -26.07 4.27 3.87
N ALA A 214 -24.96 5.03 3.88
CA ALA A 214 -24.62 5.93 2.78
C ALA A 214 -24.41 5.15 1.47
N THR A 215 -24.78 5.75 0.34
CA THR A 215 -24.77 5.10 -0.96
C THR A 215 -24.00 5.88 -2.01
N ALA A 216 -23.18 5.20 -2.79
CA ALA A 216 -22.58 5.74 -4.01
C ALA A 216 -23.05 4.95 -5.24
N PRO A 217 -23.31 5.62 -6.37
CA PRO A 217 -23.71 4.92 -7.60
C PRO A 217 -22.58 4.02 -8.11
N SER A 218 -22.93 3.11 -9.03
CA SER A 218 -21.92 2.34 -9.78
C SER A 218 -21.04 3.30 -10.58
N HIS A 219 -19.72 3.10 -10.49
CA HIS A 219 -18.75 3.96 -11.16
C HIS A 219 -17.44 3.21 -11.42
N GLY A 220 -16.63 3.74 -12.33
CA GLY A 220 -15.27 3.31 -12.61
C GLY A 220 -14.28 4.46 -12.59
N HIS A 221 -13.01 4.15 -12.73
CA HIS A 221 -11.92 5.12 -12.73
C HIS A 221 -11.19 5.16 -14.08
N HIS A 222 -10.50 6.27 -14.36
CA HIS A 222 -9.73 6.46 -15.59
C HIS A 222 -8.29 5.91 -15.43
N GLY A 223 -8.17 4.59 -15.21
CA GLY A 223 -6.90 3.90 -15.02
C GLY A 223 -7.08 2.68 -14.11
N LEU A 224 -5.97 2.03 -13.77
CA LEU A 224 -5.97 1.01 -12.75
C LEU A 224 -6.33 1.64 -11.41
N HIS A 225 -7.41 1.15 -10.80
CA HIS A 225 -7.79 1.56 -9.46
C HIS A 225 -7.70 0.38 -8.50
N VAL A 226 -7.13 0.63 -7.34
CA VAL A 226 -7.02 -0.35 -6.27
C VAL A 226 -7.55 0.26 -5.00
N ALA A 227 -8.37 -0.48 -4.28
CA ALA A 227 -8.93 -0.01 -3.03
C ALA A 227 -8.85 -1.07 -1.92
N LEU A 228 -8.80 -0.60 -0.70
CA LEU A 228 -8.85 -1.42 0.50
C LEU A 228 -9.92 -0.88 1.43
N VAL A 229 -10.86 -1.73 1.82
CA VAL A 229 -11.76 -1.46 2.94
C VAL A 229 -10.96 -1.57 4.23
N THR A 230 -10.75 -0.43 4.90
CA THR A 230 -9.91 -0.34 6.10
C THR A 230 -10.71 -0.53 7.39
N SER A 231 -12.00 -0.19 7.36
CA SER A 231 -12.90 -0.29 8.53
C SER A 231 -14.35 -0.47 8.09
N GLY A 232 -15.16 -1.11 8.93
CA GLY A 232 -16.57 -1.38 8.65
C GLY A 232 -16.78 -2.31 7.47
N GLY A 233 -17.66 -1.95 6.56
CA GLY A 233 -17.93 -2.71 5.35
C GLY A 233 -19.09 -2.16 4.54
N ALA A 234 -19.20 -2.61 3.28
CA ALA A 234 -20.26 -2.20 2.37
C ALA A 234 -20.64 -3.33 1.41
N HIS A 235 -21.82 -3.25 0.85
CA HIS A 235 -22.16 -3.99 -0.36
C HIS A 235 -21.62 -3.25 -1.59
N PHE A 236 -20.89 -3.98 -2.43
CA PHE A 236 -20.46 -3.56 -3.76
C PHE A 236 -21.30 -4.35 -4.78
N GLY A 237 -22.40 -3.77 -5.25
CA GLY A 237 -23.47 -4.52 -5.86
C GLY A 237 -24.07 -5.54 -4.89
N ASP A 238 -24.10 -6.81 -5.27
CA ASP A 238 -24.61 -7.90 -4.41
C ASP A 238 -23.54 -8.46 -3.44
N ARG A 239 -22.28 -8.02 -3.55
CA ARG A 239 -21.19 -8.58 -2.76
C ARG A 239 -20.96 -7.79 -1.49
N TRP A 240 -21.00 -8.45 -0.33
CA TRP A 240 -20.54 -7.87 0.94
C TRP A 240 -19.01 -7.84 1.00
N CYS A 241 -18.45 -6.67 1.28
CA CYS A 241 -17.01 -6.40 1.38
C CYS A 241 -16.71 -5.81 2.77
N PRO A 242 -16.32 -6.64 3.76
CA PRO A 242 -15.90 -6.17 5.09
C PRO A 242 -14.50 -5.56 5.05
N ALA A 243 -14.04 -5.02 6.19
CA ALA A 243 -12.65 -4.63 6.39
C ALA A 243 -11.69 -5.75 5.98
N GLY A 244 -10.56 -5.39 5.38
CA GLY A 244 -9.61 -6.33 4.78
C GLY A 244 -9.98 -6.77 3.36
N THR A 245 -11.11 -6.30 2.79
CA THR A 245 -11.40 -6.54 1.36
C THR A 245 -10.54 -5.62 0.51
N HIS A 246 -9.67 -6.24 -0.29
CA HIS A 246 -8.89 -5.60 -1.34
C HIS A 246 -9.64 -5.69 -2.66
N VAL A 247 -9.77 -4.57 -3.37
CA VAL A 247 -10.46 -4.47 -4.65
C VAL A 247 -9.48 -4.03 -5.72
N GLU A 248 -9.31 -4.83 -6.76
CA GLU A 248 -8.66 -4.41 -8.00
C GLU A 248 -9.74 -4.07 -9.02
N LEU A 249 -9.68 -2.86 -9.55
CA LEU A 249 -10.58 -2.39 -10.59
C LEU A 249 -9.75 -2.08 -11.85
N PRO A 250 -9.67 -3.01 -12.80
CA PRO A 250 -8.99 -2.77 -14.07
C PRO A 250 -9.59 -1.58 -14.82
N GLU A 251 -8.79 -0.91 -15.64
CA GLU A 251 -9.29 0.16 -16.51
C GLU A 251 -10.51 -0.31 -17.32
N GLY A 252 -11.58 0.50 -17.30
CA GLY A 252 -12.84 0.17 -17.95
C GLY A 252 -13.79 -0.71 -17.13
N ALA A 253 -13.38 -1.22 -15.98
CA ALA A 253 -14.27 -1.87 -15.03
C ALA A 253 -15.03 -0.83 -14.19
N ALA A 254 -16.20 -1.23 -13.68
CA ALA A 254 -16.97 -0.47 -12.70
C ALA A 254 -17.32 -1.35 -11.52
N TYR A 255 -17.46 -0.76 -10.35
CA TYR A 255 -17.95 -1.44 -9.15
C TYR A 255 -19.09 -0.63 -8.50
N GLY A 256 -19.86 -1.29 -7.66
CA GLY A 256 -21.04 -0.70 -7.03
C GLY A 256 -22.36 -1.14 -7.70
N PRO A 257 -23.52 -0.54 -7.33
CA PRO A 257 -23.59 0.54 -6.35
C PRO A 257 -22.96 0.14 -5.01
N ILE A 258 -22.40 1.12 -4.31
CA ILE A 258 -21.82 0.88 -2.99
C ILE A 258 -22.89 1.27 -1.96
N VAL A 259 -23.15 0.38 -1.00
CA VAL A 259 -24.07 0.64 0.10
C VAL A 259 -23.37 0.28 1.41
N ALA A 260 -23.02 1.28 2.20
CA ALA A 260 -22.34 1.09 3.48
C ALA A 260 -23.22 0.32 4.47
N GLY A 261 -22.59 -0.52 5.26
CA GLY A 261 -23.26 -1.29 6.32
C GLY A 261 -23.67 -0.43 7.53
N ASP A 262 -24.19 -1.10 8.56
CA ASP A 262 -24.70 -0.44 9.78
C ASP A 262 -23.62 0.28 10.60
N GLU A 263 -22.35 -0.06 10.41
CA GLU A 263 -21.19 0.60 11.04
C GLU A 263 -20.52 1.62 10.13
N GLY A 264 -21.04 1.83 8.91
CA GLY A 264 -20.39 2.60 7.87
C GLY A 264 -19.23 1.85 7.21
N MET A 265 -18.41 2.57 6.46
CA MET A 265 -17.23 2.03 5.80
C MET A 265 -16.15 3.11 5.67
N GLU A 266 -14.91 2.71 5.87
CA GLU A 266 -13.76 3.49 5.46
C GLU A 266 -12.98 2.72 4.40
N ILE A 267 -12.58 3.43 3.34
CA ILE A 267 -11.89 2.82 2.20
C ILE A 267 -10.78 3.76 1.72
N LEU A 268 -9.59 3.21 1.53
CA LEU A 268 -8.50 3.89 0.83
C LEU A 268 -8.47 3.42 -0.61
N GLY A 269 -8.62 4.34 -1.56
CA GLY A 269 -8.56 4.09 -3.00
C GLY A 269 -7.37 4.81 -3.63
N LEU A 270 -6.67 4.13 -4.54
CA LEU A 270 -5.56 4.67 -5.31
C LEU A 270 -5.83 4.46 -6.79
N THR A 271 -5.58 5.48 -7.59
CA THR A 271 -5.76 5.43 -9.05
C THR A 271 -4.46 5.80 -9.74
N ASP A 272 -3.92 4.88 -10.55
CA ASP A 272 -2.85 5.16 -11.49
C ASP A 272 -3.49 5.53 -12.83
N GLY A 273 -3.54 6.85 -13.08
CA GLY A 273 -4.23 7.45 -14.21
C GLY A 273 -4.84 8.82 -13.86
N PRO A 274 -5.53 9.46 -14.79
CA PRO A 274 -6.22 10.71 -14.54
C PRO A 274 -7.22 10.58 -13.38
N SER A 275 -7.20 11.57 -12.49
CA SER A 275 -8.18 11.63 -11.39
C SER A 275 -9.60 11.84 -11.93
N GLY A 276 -10.57 11.18 -11.34
CA GLY A 276 -11.99 11.27 -11.67
C GLY A 276 -12.64 9.92 -11.86
N THR A 277 -13.96 9.95 -11.85
CA THR A 277 -14.79 8.76 -12.03
C THR A 277 -15.69 8.93 -13.24
N TRP A 278 -16.13 7.82 -13.81
CA TRP A 278 -17.21 7.79 -14.80
C TRP A 278 -18.32 6.88 -14.26
N SER A 279 -19.57 7.22 -14.58
CA SER A 279 -20.75 6.43 -14.20
C SER A 279 -21.27 5.62 -15.40
N ASP A 280 -21.89 4.50 -15.10
CA ASP A 280 -22.63 3.70 -16.09
C ASP A 280 -23.87 4.41 -16.60
#